data_d1e877b61c2acc174758c8a13f5b6a27
#
_entry.id   d1e877b61c2acc174758c8a13f5b6a27
#
_cell.length_a   1.000
_cell.length_b   1.000
_cell.length_c   1.000
_cell.angle_alpha   90.00
_cell.angle_beta   90.00
_cell.angle_gamma   90.00
#
_symmetry.space_group_name_H-M   'P 1'
#
loop_
_entity.id
_entity.type
_entity.pdbx_description
1 polymer ?
#
loop_
_entity_poly.entity_id
_entity_poly.type
_entity_poly.pdbx_seq_one_letter_code
_entity_poly.pdbx_strand_id
1 'polypeptide(L)'
;MRLHRSPLATVLAASVAVAGLTVPAATAWTIPDEIADLAPDPISTSDITGIGAPIPGLEPDPDSGELSTQTQIVGGLWDTLRPLISHQNVNDDPAFYTAPEGTDLQNTAPGTVLRERTIDYHVATIPTPVKVTQILYTTTNVLGNIEPNVTSVIHPPGGSDGNVISYQSIYDSSNPADNPSRAIAGNLELGGLLPAAETAIIAPALLAGHPVILADTEGADANFAAGPAYGYATLDSLRVARTAKSSPVKESDNIGLLGYSGGSIASNWAAVMLKDYAPEIEDSIVGVAQGGMLINPINNLEYAGDGLLWSGVVGLALAALVEAYELDVDEYLTEYGKKALDDMSQLSIVESMARYPGLTWSQIFKPEYPTPDDVPAVKKVIDDINVGNWDSPTVPMFIFQGAAGFVEGTPAHAEHGPGDGIMVTRDVRTVVRDYCEAGAQIEYREYPFASHVMAGAPWAIEGYLWLEGRFNGQPATNNCSTVPVGNEL
;
A
#
# COMPACT_ATOMS: atom_id res chain seq x y z
N MET A 1 25.70 39.20 -12.05
CA MET A 1 25.03 38.54 -10.94
C MET A 1 24.50 37.22 -11.45
N ARG A 2 25.24 36.11 -11.34
CA ARG A 2 24.84 34.77 -11.81
C ARG A 2 24.11 34.08 -10.66
N LEU A 3 22.80 33.86 -10.81
CA LEU A 3 21.99 33.07 -9.92
C LEU A 3 22.45 31.60 -10.01
N HIS A 4 23.06 31.10 -8.97
CA HIS A 4 23.25 29.67 -8.79
C HIS A 4 21.86 29.02 -8.64
N ARG A 5 21.43 28.31 -9.67
CA ARG A 5 20.27 27.42 -9.57
C ARG A 5 20.66 26.26 -8.65
N SER A 6 19.95 26.13 -7.53
CA SER A 6 20.17 25.02 -6.60
C SER A 6 19.75 23.70 -7.27
N PRO A 7 20.45 22.59 -7.03
CA PRO A 7 20.09 21.29 -7.57
C PRO A 7 18.67 20.83 -7.14
N LEU A 8 18.15 21.34 -6.02
CA LEU A 8 16.79 21.11 -5.56
C LEU A 8 15.72 21.57 -6.56
N ALA A 9 15.95 22.72 -7.22
CA ALA A 9 15.01 23.28 -8.21
C ALA A 9 14.95 22.44 -9.50
N THR A 10 16.00 21.70 -9.81
CA THR A 10 16.08 20.87 -11.03
C THR A 10 15.42 19.49 -10.79
N VAL A 11 15.51 18.94 -9.59
CA VAL A 11 14.84 17.67 -9.21
C VAL A 11 13.33 17.91 -9.09
N LEU A 12 12.90 19.02 -8.48
CA LEU A 12 11.47 19.38 -8.43
C LEU A 12 10.88 19.63 -9.83
N ALA A 13 11.64 20.21 -10.76
CA ALA A 13 11.16 20.47 -12.11
C ALA A 13 11.00 19.20 -12.96
N ALA A 14 11.78 18.15 -12.70
CA ALA A 14 11.65 16.86 -13.40
C ALA A 14 10.44 16.06 -12.89
N SER A 15 10.12 16.15 -11.59
CA SER A 15 8.96 15.46 -10.98
C SER A 15 7.62 16.12 -11.38
N VAL A 16 7.61 17.43 -11.58
CA VAL A 16 6.40 18.19 -12.00
C VAL A 16 6.09 18.00 -13.50
N ALA A 17 7.06 17.63 -14.32
CA ALA A 17 6.83 17.40 -15.75
C ALA A 17 6.00 16.13 -16.06
N VAL A 18 5.88 15.18 -15.13
CA VAL A 18 5.00 14.01 -15.25
C VAL A 18 3.55 14.32 -14.80
N ALA A 19 3.35 15.37 -13.99
CA ALA A 19 2.04 15.81 -13.47
C ALA A 19 1.38 16.93 -14.27
N GLY A 20 1.93 17.30 -15.42
CA GLY A 20 1.51 18.46 -16.23
C GLY A 20 0.26 18.29 -17.08
N LEU A 21 -0.82 17.68 -16.53
CA LEU A 21 -2.16 17.80 -17.09
C LEU A 21 -2.99 18.68 -16.15
N THR A 22 -3.18 19.95 -16.56
CA THR A 22 -4.14 20.86 -15.92
C THR A 22 -5.55 20.30 -16.11
N VAL A 23 -6.10 19.71 -15.05
CA VAL A 23 -7.51 19.35 -14.99
C VAL A 23 -8.26 20.52 -14.33
N PRO A 24 -9.30 21.10 -14.96
CA PRO A 24 -10.16 22.07 -14.30
C PRO A 24 -10.88 21.39 -13.14
N ALA A 25 -11.06 22.13 -12.03
CA ALA A 25 -11.80 21.66 -10.85
C ALA A 25 -13.15 21.08 -11.27
N ALA A 26 -13.26 19.76 -11.27
CA ALA A 26 -14.47 19.05 -11.60
C ALA A 26 -15.32 18.95 -10.34
N THR A 27 -16.46 19.62 -10.35
CA THR A 27 -17.57 19.35 -9.44
C THR A 27 -17.93 17.86 -9.52
N ALA A 28 -18.11 17.22 -8.36
CA ALA A 28 -18.47 15.81 -8.25
C ALA A 28 -19.65 15.47 -9.18
N TRP A 29 -19.41 14.62 -10.15
CA TRP A 29 -20.43 14.06 -11.01
C TRP A 29 -20.68 12.63 -10.54
N THR A 30 -21.79 12.41 -9.85
CA THR A 30 -22.36 11.09 -9.74
C THR A 30 -22.99 10.75 -11.09
N ILE A 31 -22.50 9.70 -11.72
CA ILE A 31 -23.13 9.19 -12.95
C ILE A 31 -24.39 8.44 -12.52
N PRO A 32 -25.57 8.75 -13.08
CA PRO A 32 -26.78 7.94 -12.90
C PRO A 32 -26.51 6.50 -13.35
N ASP A 33 -27.11 5.51 -12.67
CA ASP A 33 -26.98 4.07 -12.99
C ASP A 33 -27.29 3.77 -14.46
N GLU A 34 -28.11 4.60 -15.11
CA GLU A 34 -28.44 4.54 -16.54
C GLU A 34 -27.26 4.75 -17.50
N ILE A 35 -26.14 5.30 -17.02
CA ILE A 35 -24.91 5.47 -17.82
C ILE A 35 -23.91 4.34 -17.51
N ALA A 36 -24.02 3.68 -16.37
CA ALA A 36 -23.25 2.49 -16.06
C ALA A 36 -23.63 1.32 -17.01
N ASP A 37 -24.89 1.27 -17.44
CA ASP A 37 -25.38 0.32 -18.45
C ASP A 37 -24.89 0.62 -19.89
N LEU A 38 -24.19 1.74 -20.11
CA LEU A 38 -23.51 2.06 -21.37
C LEU A 38 -22.03 1.63 -21.38
N ALA A 39 -21.53 1.01 -20.32
CA ALA A 39 -20.26 0.31 -20.38
C ALA A 39 -20.35 -0.74 -21.50
N PRO A 40 -19.36 -0.81 -22.41
CA PRO A 40 -19.36 -1.86 -23.41
C PRO A 40 -19.45 -3.21 -22.70
N ASP A 41 -20.17 -4.15 -23.30
CA ASP A 41 -20.22 -5.54 -22.84
C ASP A 41 -18.79 -5.99 -22.47
N PRO A 42 -18.63 -6.79 -21.40
CA PRO A 42 -17.31 -7.25 -20.99
C PRO A 42 -16.61 -7.85 -22.20
N ILE A 43 -15.53 -7.17 -22.62
CA ILE A 43 -14.72 -7.66 -23.73
C ILE A 43 -14.05 -8.93 -23.19
N SER A 44 -14.38 -10.06 -23.79
CA SER A 44 -13.73 -11.33 -23.47
C SER A 44 -12.21 -11.14 -23.63
N THR A 45 -11.41 -11.60 -22.68
CA THR A 45 -9.94 -11.57 -22.76
C THR A 45 -9.41 -12.22 -24.04
N SER A 46 -10.22 -13.11 -24.68
CA SER A 46 -9.95 -13.67 -26.01
C SER A 46 -10.02 -12.66 -27.15
N ASP A 47 -10.65 -11.48 -26.93
CA ASP A 47 -10.85 -10.48 -27.98
C ASP A 47 -9.79 -9.34 -27.93
N ILE A 48 -9.01 -9.27 -26.86
CA ILE A 48 -7.84 -8.37 -26.75
C ILE A 48 -6.60 -9.14 -27.25
N THR A 49 -6.55 -9.40 -28.55
CA THR A 49 -5.36 -9.95 -29.17
C THR A 49 -4.25 -8.88 -29.19
N GLY A 50 -3.32 -8.96 -28.28
CA GLY A 50 -2.05 -8.22 -28.39
C GLY A 50 -1.45 -7.64 -27.14
N ILE A 51 -2.17 -7.48 -26.04
CA ILE A 51 -1.58 -7.00 -24.79
C ILE A 51 -2.05 -7.93 -23.68
N GLY A 52 -1.24 -8.96 -23.43
CA GLY A 52 -1.22 -9.69 -22.20
C GLY A 52 -1.87 -11.03 -22.08
N ALA A 53 -2.20 -11.70 -23.13
CA ALA A 53 -2.30 -13.16 -23.04
C ALA A 53 -0.91 -13.74 -22.74
N PRO A 54 -0.81 -14.82 -21.92
CA PRO A 54 0.44 -15.58 -21.84
C PRO A 54 0.95 -15.82 -23.26
N ILE A 55 2.22 -15.57 -23.51
CA ILE A 55 2.78 -15.79 -24.86
C ILE A 55 2.58 -17.28 -25.14
N PRO A 56 1.82 -17.67 -26.19
CA PRO A 56 1.55 -19.06 -26.45
C PRO A 56 2.85 -19.88 -26.54
N GLY A 57 2.96 -20.91 -25.71
CA GLY A 57 4.15 -21.73 -25.59
C GLY A 57 5.17 -21.30 -24.54
N LEU A 58 4.90 -20.26 -23.77
CA LEU A 58 5.65 -19.88 -22.56
C LEU A 58 4.86 -20.13 -21.29
N GLU A 59 3.73 -20.80 -21.38
CA GLU A 59 2.92 -21.19 -20.23
C GLU A 59 3.72 -22.15 -19.34
N PRO A 60 3.68 -21.99 -18.01
CA PRO A 60 4.33 -22.93 -17.12
C PRO A 60 3.66 -24.31 -17.22
N ASP A 61 4.46 -25.36 -17.15
CA ASP A 61 3.96 -26.71 -16.90
C ASP A 61 3.76 -26.88 -15.39
N PRO A 62 2.52 -27.02 -14.90
CA PRO A 62 2.25 -27.14 -13.46
C PRO A 62 3.00 -28.31 -12.77
N ASP A 63 3.35 -29.36 -13.53
CA ASP A 63 4.01 -30.55 -13.02
C ASP A 63 5.54 -30.48 -13.13
N SER A 64 6.10 -29.50 -13.83
CA SER A 64 7.55 -29.45 -14.10
C SER A 64 8.40 -28.97 -12.91
N GLY A 65 7.82 -28.24 -11.96
CA GLY A 65 8.58 -27.58 -10.89
C GLY A 65 9.57 -26.52 -11.39
N GLU A 66 9.45 -26.07 -12.64
CA GLU A 66 10.27 -25.02 -13.23
C GLU A 66 9.45 -23.75 -13.45
N LEU A 67 10.05 -22.59 -13.19
CA LEU A 67 9.44 -21.31 -13.51
C LEU A 67 9.25 -21.15 -15.02
N SER A 68 8.26 -20.36 -15.45
CA SER A 68 8.04 -20.11 -16.86
C SER A 68 9.26 -19.48 -17.52
N THR A 69 9.45 -19.70 -18.82
CA THR A 69 10.56 -19.10 -19.56
C THR A 69 10.54 -17.56 -19.44
N GLN A 70 9.36 -16.94 -19.42
CA GLN A 70 9.22 -15.50 -19.22
C GLN A 70 9.73 -15.08 -17.84
N THR A 71 9.31 -15.76 -16.77
CA THR A 71 9.77 -15.50 -15.39
C THR A 71 11.29 -15.61 -15.29
N GLN A 72 11.88 -16.64 -15.91
CA GLN A 72 13.33 -16.85 -15.92
C GLN A 72 14.08 -15.74 -16.68
N ILE A 73 13.59 -15.32 -17.85
CA ILE A 73 14.22 -14.23 -18.63
C ILE A 73 14.16 -12.92 -17.87
N VAL A 74 12.97 -12.55 -17.35
CA VAL A 74 12.79 -11.31 -16.61
C VAL A 74 13.60 -11.34 -15.31
N GLY A 75 13.57 -12.47 -14.58
CA GLY A 75 14.38 -12.67 -13.37
C GLY A 75 15.87 -12.49 -13.64
N GLY A 76 16.42 -13.13 -14.65
CA GLY A 76 17.83 -12.98 -15.04
C GLY A 76 18.22 -11.54 -15.44
N LEU A 77 17.30 -10.78 -16.03
CA LEU A 77 17.52 -9.36 -16.30
C LEU A 77 17.60 -8.56 -14.97
N TRP A 78 16.67 -8.79 -14.07
CA TRP A 78 16.66 -8.12 -12.75
C TRP A 78 17.89 -8.48 -11.91
N ASP A 79 18.32 -9.75 -11.89
CA ASP A 79 19.54 -10.19 -11.20
C ASP A 79 20.80 -9.50 -11.75
N THR A 80 20.76 -9.12 -13.02
CA THR A 80 21.85 -8.33 -13.65
C THR A 80 21.81 -6.87 -13.24
N LEU A 81 20.60 -6.28 -13.07
CA LEU A 81 20.43 -4.87 -12.74
C LEU A 81 20.54 -4.60 -11.23
N ARG A 82 20.09 -5.52 -10.38
CA ARG A 82 20.10 -5.37 -8.91
C ARG A 82 21.46 -4.94 -8.37
N PRO A 83 22.61 -5.58 -8.70
CA PRO A 83 23.91 -5.15 -8.20
C PRO A 83 24.30 -3.73 -8.63
N LEU A 84 23.79 -3.25 -9.77
CA LEU A 84 24.08 -1.89 -10.25
C LEU A 84 23.33 -0.82 -9.44
N ILE A 85 22.16 -1.19 -8.89
CA ILE A 85 21.32 -0.32 -8.05
C ILE A 85 21.84 -0.35 -6.61
N SER A 86 21.96 -1.52 -6.00
CA SER A 86 22.38 -1.70 -4.60
C SER A 86 23.84 -1.33 -4.33
N HIS A 87 24.70 -1.31 -5.35
CA HIS A 87 26.10 -0.88 -5.19
C HIS A 87 26.28 0.60 -4.77
N GLN A 88 25.21 1.37 -4.81
CA GLN A 88 25.20 2.80 -4.40
C GLN A 88 24.69 3.01 -2.97
N ASN A 89 24.39 1.96 -2.21
CA ASN A 89 23.91 2.06 -0.84
C ASN A 89 24.91 2.80 0.06
N VAL A 90 24.42 3.78 0.83
CA VAL A 90 25.26 4.72 1.58
C VAL A 90 25.19 4.58 3.10
N ASN A 91 24.08 4.07 3.65
CA ASN A 91 23.86 3.90 5.09
C ASN A 91 23.39 2.47 5.41
N ASP A 92 24.06 1.48 4.85
CA ASP A 92 23.76 0.09 5.18
C ASP A 92 24.22 -0.21 6.60
N ASP A 93 23.25 -0.23 7.52
CA ASP A 93 23.45 -0.48 8.96
C ASP A 93 22.41 -1.49 9.45
N PRO A 94 22.61 -2.79 9.18
CA PRO A 94 21.67 -3.84 9.61
C PRO A 94 21.46 -3.87 11.13
N ALA A 95 22.46 -3.46 11.90
CA ALA A 95 22.37 -3.42 13.35
C ALA A 95 21.34 -2.41 13.87
N PHE A 96 21.01 -1.38 13.09
CA PHE A 96 19.95 -0.44 13.46
C PHE A 96 18.58 -1.12 13.48
N TYR A 97 18.33 -2.05 12.57
CA TYR A 97 17.04 -2.75 12.38
C TYR A 97 16.83 -3.93 13.35
N THR A 98 17.80 -4.23 14.17
CA THR A 98 17.76 -5.34 15.13
C THR A 98 17.54 -4.81 16.54
N ALA A 99 16.68 -5.48 17.32
CA ALA A 99 16.50 -5.14 18.73
C ALA A 99 17.85 -5.17 19.49
N PRO A 100 18.09 -4.24 20.44
CA PRO A 100 19.29 -4.25 21.26
C PRO A 100 19.47 -5.58 22.00
N GLU A 101 20.72 -6.03 22.15
CA GLU A 101 21.04 -7.26 22.86
C GLU A 101 20.45 -7.23 24.30
N GLY A 102 19.79 -8.31 24.70
CA GLY A 102 19.14 -8.45 25.99
C GLY A 102 17.74 -7.83 26.08
N THR A 103 17.18 -7.31 24.98
CA THR A 103 15.78 -6.86 24.95
C THR A 103 14.84 -8.07 25.06
N ASP A 104 13.97 -8.07 26.07
CA ASP A 104 12.90 -9.05 26.19
C ASP A 104 11.66 -8.57 25.40
N LEU A 105 11.65 -8.85 24.09
CA LEU A 105 10.62 -8.37 23.18
C LEU A 105 9.22 -8.80 23.63
N GLN A 106 9.05 -10.06 24.05
CA GLN A 106 7.73 -10.60 24.40
C GLN A 106 7.12 -9.98 25.66
N ASN A 107 7.93 -9.35 26.50
CA ASN A 107 7.49 -8.60 27.68
C ASN A 107 7.59 -7.08 27.49
N THR A 108 7.90 -6.61 26.27
CA THR A 108 7.94 -5.18 25.94
C THR A 108 6.61 -4.79 25.30
N ALA A 109 5.99 -3.69 25.79
CA ALA A 109 4.73 -3.22 25.23
C ALA A 109 4.90 -2.76 23.77
N PRO A 110 3.90 -2.98 22.89
CA PRO A 110 3.88 -2.35 21.57
C PRO A 110 4.01 -0.83 21.67
N GLY A 111 4.57 -0.18 20.65
CA GLY A 111 4.80 1.27 20.68
C GLY A 111 5.91 1.71 21.64
N THR A 112 6.86 0.83 21.95
CA THR A 112 8.03 1.16 22.78
C THR A 112 9.23 1.52 21.91
N VAL A 113 9.86 2.69 22.15
CA VAL A 113 11.07 3.09 21.46
C VAL A 113 12.26 2.25 21.94
N LEU A 114 12.87 1.51 21.02
CA LEU A 114 14.08 0.71 21.28
C LEU A 114 15.37 1.45 20.97
N ARG A 115 15.37 2.24 19.89
CA ARG A 115 16.55 2.99 19.41
C ARG A 115 16.13 4.14 18.52
N GLU A 116 16.90 5.22 18.52
CA GLU A 116 16.69 6.37 17.63
C GLU A 116 18.01 6.70 16.90
N ARG A 117 17.92 7.20 15.68
CA ARG A 117 19.01 7.86 14.97
C ARG A 117 18.50 9.02 14.14
N THR A 118 19.36 10.01 13.88
CA THR A 118 19.07 11.10 12.95
C THR A 118 20.00 11.00 11.76
N ILE A 119 19.42 10.99 10.57
CA ILE A 119 20.13 10.89 9.29
C ILE A 119 19.68 12.01 8.35
N ASP A 120 20.32 12.12 7.20
CA ASP A 120 19.81 12.93 6.09
C ASP A 120 18.77 12.13 5.31
N TYR A 121 17.72 12.82 4.83
CA TYR A 121 16.76 12.25 3.90
C TYR A 121 17.39 12.05 2.52
N HIS A 122 17.28 10.86 1.96
CA HIS A 122 17.79 10.56 0.63
C HIS A 122 16.64 10.44 -0.37
N VAL A 123 16.83 11.02 -1.54
CA VAL A 123 16.03 10.74 -2.73
C VAL A 123 16.84 9.79 -3.60
N ALA A 124 16.42 8.55 -3.67
CA ALA A 124 17.25 7.43 -4.09
C ALA A 124 18.53 7.39 -3.20
N THR A 125 19.73 7.45 -3.77
CA THR A 125 20.98 7.46 -3.02
C THR A 125 21.54 8.86 -2.75
N ILE A 126 20.82 9.92 -3.14
CA ILE A 126 21.28 11.31 -3.07
C ILE A 126 20.82 11.95 -1.76
N PRO A 127 21.74 12.34 -0.85
CA PRO A 127 21.37 13.00 0.39
C PRO A 127 20.82 14.41 0.12
N THR A 128 19.80 14.78 0.89
CA THR A 128 19.21 16.12 0.91
C THR A 128 19.54 16.84 2.22
N PRO A 129 19.32 18.16 2.33
CA PRO A 129 19.49 18.86 3.60
C PRO A 129 18.36 18.61 4.61
N VAL A 130 17.35 17.81 4.26
CA VAL A 130 16.23 17.46 5.13
C VAL A 130 16.67 16.38 6.11
N LYS A 131 16.37 16.56 7.41
CA LYS A 131 16.69 15.59 8.45
C LYS A 131 15.55 14.60 8.65
N VAL A 132 15.91 13.39 9.04
CA VAL A 132 14.99 12.32 9.41
C VAL A 132 15.39 11.74 10.74
N THR A 133 14.42 11.62 11.65
CA THR A 133 14.57 10.76 12.83
C THR A 133 14.03 9.38 12.47
N GLN A 134 14.88 8.37 12.47
CA GLN A 134 14.46 6.97 12.40
C GLN A 134 14.37 6.39 13.80
N ILE A 135 13.29 5.66 14.05
CA ILE A 135 12.95 5.09 15.35
C ILE A 135 12.74 3.60 15.16
N LEU A 136 13.59 2.78 15.79
CA LEU A 136 13.33 1.37 15.99
C LEU A 136 12.38 1.22 17.16
N TYR A 137 11.27 0.53 16.98
CA TYR A 137 10.22 0.38 17.99
C TYR A 137 9.63 -1.04 17.98
N THR A 138 8.83 -1.36 18.99
CA THR A 138 8.09 -2.62 19.07
C THR A 138 6.70 -2.46 18.49
N THR A 139 6.27 -3.44 17.70
CA THR A 139 4.90 -3.57 17.20
C THR A 139 4.44 -5.02 17.30
N THR A 140 3.20 -5.30 16.91
CA THR A 140 2.60 -6.64 16.95
C THR A 140 2.46 -7.16 15.53
N ASN A 141 2.88 -8.40 15.27
CA ASN A 141 2.63 -9.06 13.98
C ASN A 141 1.27 -9.78 13.95
N VAL A 142 0.92 -10.38 12.81
CA VAL A 142 -0.38 -11.09 12.63
C VAL A 142 -0.57 -12.30 13.51
N LEU A 143 0.50 -12.88 14.06
CA LEU A 143 0.47 -14.00 15.00
C LEU A 143 0.35 -13.55 16.46
N GLY A 144 0.30 -12.22 16.71
CA GLY A 144 0.25 -11.65 18.06
C GLY A 144 1.60 -11.57 18.77
N ASN A 145 2.70 -11.82 18.07
CA ASN A 145 4.05 -11.72 18.62
C ASN A 145 4.56 -10.28 18.54
N ILE A 146 5.36 -9.88 19.54
CA ILE A 146 6.04 -8.57 19.52
C ILE A 146 7.33 -8.67 18.71
N GLU A 147 7.47 -7.76 17.76
CA GLU A 147 8.64 -7.67 16.87
C GLU A 147 9.18 -6.24 16.78
N PRO A 148 10.46 -6.06 16.40
CA PRO A 148 11.02 -4.75 16.12
C PRO A 148 10.56 -4.27 14.73
N ASN A 149 10.24 -2.98 14.61
CA ASN A 149 9.94 -2.33 13.34
C ASN A 149 10.53 -0.92 13.29
N VAL A 150 10.58 -0.32 12.11
CA VAL A 150 11.16 1.03 11.94
C VAL A 150 10.12 2.01 11.40
N THR A 151 10.14 3.21 11.95
CA THR A 151 9.46 4.37 11.36
C THR A 151 10.44 5.51 11.14
N SER A 152 10.18 6.31 10.11
CA SER A 152 10.95 7.49 9.76
C SER A 152 10.09 8.74 9.96
N VAL A 153 10.56 9.69 10.77
CA VAL A 153 9.91 11.00 10.93
C VAL A 153 10.74 12.03 10.17
N ILE A 154 10.22 12.54 9.09
CA ILE A 154 10.89 13.50 8.20
C ILE A 154 10.61 14.92 8.71
N HIS A 155 11.67 15.68 8.95
CA HIS A 155 11.57 17.02 9.52
C HIS A 155 11.27 18.06 8.44
N PRO A 156 10.25 18.89 8.59
CA PRO A 156 10.02 20.00 7.67
C PRO A 156 11.16 21.03 7.78
N PRO A 157 11.67 21.57 6.66
CA PRO A 157 12.82 22.47 6.66
C PRO A 157 12.62 23.76 7.47
N GLY A 158 11.38 24.19 7.65
CA GLY A 158 10.98 25.41 8.37
C GLY A 158 10.66 25.19 9.86
N GLY A 159 10.69 23.94 10.34
CA GLY A 159 10.16 23.55 11.66
C GLY A 159 8.68 23.16 11.59
N SER A 160 8.19 22.45 12.63
CA SER A 160 6.82 21.95 12.72
C SER A 160 5.83 23.06 13.00
N ASP A 161 4.68 23.05 12.30
CA ASP A 161 3.54 23.94 12.54
C ASP A 161 2.50 23.38 13.52
N GLY A 162 2.67 22.13 13.98
CA GLY A 162 1.75 21.42 14.88
C GLY A 162 0.74 20.52 14.18
N ASN A 163 0.83 20.36 12.85
CA ASN A 163 0.09 19.38 12.06
C ASN A 163 1.06 18.37 11.46
N VAL A 164 0.66 17.12 11.37
CA VAL A 164 1.51 15.99 10.99
C VAL A 164 0.78 15.15 9.94
N ILE A 165 1.49 14.77 8.88
CA ILE A 165 1.01 13.77 7.94
C ILE A 165 1.63 12.42 8.29
N SER A 166 0.82 11.41 8.61
CA SER A 166 1.21 10.02 8.59
C SER A 166 0.97 9.49 7.17
N TYR A 167 2.04 9.40 6.40
CA TYR A 167 1.99 8.93 5.02
C TYR A 167 2.27 7.44 4.97
N GLN A 168 1.39 6.69 4.31
CA GLN A 168 1.53 5.25 4.12
C GLN A 168 1.98 4.98 2.70
N SER A 169 3.18 4.41 2.58
CA SER A 169 3.81 4.10 1.29
C SER A 169 3.07 3.01 0.52
N ILE A 170 3.15 3.07 -0.82
CA ILE A 170 2.64 2.06 -1.75
C ILE A 170 3.73 1.06 -2.18
N TYR A 171 4.75 0.82 -1.35
CA TYR A 171 5.92 0.07 -1.77
C TYR A 171 5.66 -1.42 -2.06
N ASP A 172 4.71 -2.02 -1.41
CA ASP A 172 4.23 -3.41 -1.57
C ASP A 172 5.32 -4.41 -1.99
N SER A 173 5.87 -5.14 -1.04
CA SER A 173 7.02 -6.01 -1.26
C SER A 173 7.04 -7.18 -0.28
N SER A 174 7.60 -8.33 -0.71
CA SER A 174 8.00 -9.42 0.19
C SER A 174 9.51 -9.37 0.50
N ASN A 175 10.19 -8.29 0.12
CA ASN A 175 11.62 -8.11 0.37
C ASN A 175 11.84 -6.99 1.39
N PRO A 176 12.29 -7.27 2.63
CA PRO A 176 12.54 -6.26 3.65
C PRO A 176 13.55 -5.17 3.26
N ALA A 177 14.39 -5.42 2.25
CA ALA A 177 15.33 -4.43 1.74
C ALA A 177 14.63 -3.26 1.01
N ASP A 178 13.38 -3.43 0.60
CA ASP A 178 12.55 -2.41 -0.05
C ASP A 178 11.84 -1.48 0.93
N ASN A 179 11.88 -1.78 2.23
CA ASN A 179 11.22 -0.98 3.26
C ASN A 179 11.51 0.51 3.13
N PRO A 180 10.51 1.39 3.28
CA PRO A 180 10.64 2.83 3.16
C PRO A 180 11.75 3.43 4.00
N SER A 181 11.97 2.93 5.22
CA SER A 181 13.04 3.40 6.10
C SER A 181 14.43 3.17 5.50
N ARG A 182 14.62 2.09 4.75
CA ARG A 182 15.89 1.77 4.06
C ARG A 182 16.10 2.69 2.85
N ALA A 183 15.06 2.88 2.04
CA ALA A 183 15.11 3.81 0.91
C ALA A 183 15.42 5.25 1.36
N ILE A 184 14.79 5.71 2.45
CA ILE A 184 15.04 7.01 3.08
C ILE A 184 16.48 7.12 3.59
N ALA A 185 17.07 6.03 4.09
CA ALA A 185 18.47 5.99 4.51
C ALA A 185 19.46 5.99 3.33
N GLY A 186 18.99 5.88 2.09
CA GLY A 186 19.81 5.84 0.89
C GLY A 186 20.25 4.43 0.49
N ASN A 187 19.59 3.41 1.02
CA ASN A 187 19.76 2.02 0.60
C ASN A 187 18.64 1.70 -0.38
N LEU A 188 18.99 1.47 -1.63
CA LEU A 188 18.03 1.33 -2.71
C LEU A 188 18.08 -0.08 -3.29
N GLU A 189 16.95 -0.74 -3.25
CA GLU A 189 16.61 -1.93 -4.01
C GLU A 189 15.56 -1.59 -5.07
N LEU A 190 15.14 -2.56 -5.89
CA LEU A 190 14.20 -2.29 -6.99
C LEU A 190 12.83 -1.80 -6.49
N GLY A 191 12.27 -2.46 -5.47
CA GLY A 191 11.02 -2.03 -4.84
C GLY A 191 11.16 -0.70 -4.11
N GLY A 192 12.33 -0.42 -3.53
CA GLY A 192 12.66 0.83 -2.88
C GLY A 192 12.65 2.07 -3.80
N LEU A 193 12.55 1.87 -5.13
CA LEU A 193 12.31 2.99 -6.07
C LEU A 193 10.94 3.63 -5.88
N LEU A 194 9.93 2.88 -5.42
CA LEU A 194 8.59 3.41 -5.16
C LEU A 194 8.61 4.42 -4.01
N PRO A 195 9.07 4.09 -2.79
CA PRO A 195 9.22 5.08 -1.71
C PRO A 195 10.07 6.29 -2.10
N ALA A 196 11.10 6.10 -2.91
CA ALA A 196 11.91 7.21 -3.41
C ALA A 196 11.11 8.15 -4.33
N ALA A 197 10.24 7.60 -5.19
CA ALA A 197 9.38 8.39 -6.08
C ALA A 197 8.26 9.13 -5.32
N GLU A 198 7.78 8.58 -4.22
CA GLU A 198 6.75 9.17 -3.34
C GLU A 198 7.20 10.46 -2.65
N THR A 199 8.50 10.80 -2.71
CA THR A 199 9.01 12.12 -2.30
C THR A 199 8.20 13.25 -2.92
N ALA A 200 7.69 13.08 -4.15
CA ALA A 200 6.88 14.10 -4.81
C ALA A 200 5.50 14.29 -4.14
N ILE A 201 4.97 13.25 -3.51
CA ILE A 201 3.67 13.28 -2.81
C ILE A 201 3.83 13.95 -1.45
N ILE A 202 4.90 13.65 -0.71
CA ILE A 202 5.12 14.18 0.65
C ILE A 202 5.74 15.58 0.68
N ALA A 203 6.40 16.01 -0.40
CA ALA A 203 7.08 17.30 -0.45
C ALA A 203 6.18 18.51 -0.15
N PRO A 204 4.92 18.59 -0.64
CA PRO A 204 4.00 19.67 -0.29
C PRO A 204 3.78 19.79 1.23
N ALA A 205 3.58 18.69 1.95
CA ALA A 205 3.41 18.68 3.40
C ALA A 205 4.65 19.21 4.13
N LEU A 206 5.84 18.75 3.75
CA LEU A 206 7.10 19.23 4.33
C LEU A 206 7.32 20.73 4.09
N LEU A 207 6.96 21.23 2.90
CA LEU A 207 7.05 22.66 2.56
C LEU A 207 6.02 23.50 3.32
N ALA A 208 4.86 22.93 3.65
CA ALA A 208 3.85 23.59 4.47
C ALA A 208 4.23 23.64 5.97
N GLY A 209 5.22 22.88 6.40
CA GLY A 209 5.67 22.82 7.79
C GLY A 209 5.17 21.59 8.54
N HIS A 210 4.59 20.61 7.84
CA HIS A 210 4.12 19.37 8.46
C HIS A 210 5.24 18.34 8.52
N PRO A 211 5.64 17.83 9.70
CA PRO A 211 6.40 16.58 9.78
C PRO A 211 5.67 15.44 9.07
N VAL A 212 6.43 14.57 8.40
CA VAL A 212 5.86 13.37 7.78
C VAL A 212 6.36 12.14 8.51
N ILE A 213 5.42 11.34 9.03
CA ILE A 213 5.69 10.02 9.61
C ILE A 213 5.50 8.99 8.52
N LEU A 214 6.46 8.09 8.34
CA LEU A 214 6.45 7.03 7.34
C LEU A 214 6.99 5.74 7.97
N ALA A 215 6.08 4.82 8.29
CA ALA A 215 6.40 3.54 8.87
C ALA A 215 6.75 2.50 7.80
N ASP A 216 7.52 1.49 8.18
CA ASP A 216 7.63 0.24 7.42
C ASP A 216 6.34 -0.57 7.72
N THR A 217 5.27 -0.30 6.97
CA THR A 217 3.92 -0.79 7.29
C THR A 217 3.76 -2.30 7.15
N GLU A 218 4.58 -2.95 6.34
CA GLU A 218 4.62 -4.40 6.16
C GLU A 218 5.48 -5.11 7.20
N GLY A 219 6.03 -4.36 8.16
CA GLY A 219 6.86 -4.90 9.22
C GLY A 219 8.29 -5.21 8.82
N ALA A 220 9.01 -5.85 9.74
CA ALA A 220 10.43 -6.19 9.54
C ALA A 220 10.65 -7.24 8.45
N ASP A 221 9.66 -8.12 8.23
CA ASP A 221 9.72 -9.24 7.30
C ASP A 221 9.00 -8.98 5.97
N ALA A 222 8.50 -7.74 5.75
CA ALA A 222 7.78 -7.31 4.54
C ALA A 222 6.55 -8.19 4.24
N ASN A 223 5.63 -8.27 5.21
CA ASN A 223 4.42 -9.09 5.18
C ASN A 223 3.32 -8.42 4.35
N PHE A 224 3.51 -8.33 3.04
CA PHE A 224 2.57 -7.68 2.13
C PHE A 224 1.14 -8.23 2.27
N ALA A 225 0.15 -7.36 2.24
CA ALA A 225 -1.29 -7.62 2.36
C ALA A 225 -1.76 -8.17 3.74
N ALA A 226 -0.87 -8.36 4.73
CA ALA A 226 -1.23 -8.82 6.06
C ALA A 226 -1.90 -7.71 6.90
N GLY A 227 -3.09 -7.29 6.50
CA GLY A 227 -3.81 -6.09 6.94
C GLY A 227 -3.74 -5.71 8.42
N PRO A 228 -4.06 -6.61 9.39
CA PRO A 228 -3.95 -6.28 10.82
C PRO A 228 -2.54 -5.81 11.24
N ALA A 229 -1.46 -6.41 10.68
CA ALA A 229 -0.09 -6.00 10.98
C ALA A 229 0.19 -4.56 10.52
N TYR A 230 -0.35 -4.16 9.36
CA TYR A 230 -0.26 -2.76 8.89
C TYR A 230 -0.91 -1.77 9.86
N GLY A 231 -2.07 -2.14 10.43
CA GLY A 231 -2.76 -1.34 11.43
C GLY A 231 -1.92 -1.17 12.70
N TYR A 232 -1.37 -2.27 13.22
CA TYR A 232 -0.48 -2.24 14.39
C TYR A 232 0.77 -1.41 14.11
N ALA A 233 1.49 -1.68 13.02
CA ALA A 233 2.70 -0.95 12.65
C ALA A 233 2.45 0.56 12.52
N THR A 234 1.34 0.94 11.88
CA THR A 234 0.95 2.35 11.73
C THR A 234 0.65 3.01 13.07
N LEU A 235 -0.22 2.42 13.91
CA LEU A 235 -0.63 3.01 15.18
C LEU A 235 0.54 3.09 16.18
N ASP A 236 1.37 2.06 16.25
CA ASP A 236 2.57 2.08 17.10
C ASP A 236 3.62 3.08 16.60
N SER A 237 3.74 3.26 15.28
CA SER A 237 4.56 4.32 14.69
C SER A 237 4.13 5.71 15.17
N LEU A 238 2.82 5.98 15.22
CA LEU A 238 2.28 7.25 15.75
C LEU A 238 2.61 7.45 17.23
N ARG A 239 2.52 6.39 18.05
CA ARG A 239 2.90 6.42 19.48
C ARG A 239 4.35 6.83 19.65
N VAL A 240 5.26 6.14 18.94
CA VAL A 240 6.69 6.40 19.09
C VAL A 240 7.13 7.71 18.46
N ALA A 241 6.51 8.14 17.36
CA ALA A 241 6.79 9.44 16.77
C ALA A 241 6.50 10.60 17.72
N ARG A 242 5.50 10.47 18.60
CA ARG A 242 5.11 11.48 19.60
C ARG A 242 5.97 11.46 20.86
N THR A 243 6.65 10.35 21.15
CA THR A 243 7.39 10.14 22.40
C THR A 243 8.91 10.10 22.23
N ALA A 244 9.42 9.85 21.01
CA ALA A 244 10.85 9.81 20.71
C ALA A 244 11.50 11.19 20.90
N LYS A 245 12.70 11.21 21.52
CA LYS A 245 13.37 12.45 21.93
C LYS A 245 13.83 13.32 20.77
N SER A 246 14.22 12.69 19.67
CA SER A 246 14.71 13.37 18.46
C SER A 246 13.61 13.65 17.43
N SER A 247 12.37 13.25 17.70
CA SER A 247 11.23 13.52 16.83
C SER A 247 10.77 14.98 16.93
N PRO A 248 10.39 15.63 15.82
CA PRO A 248 9.77 16.95 15.83
C PRO A 248 8.28 16.92 16.22
N VAL A 249 7.67 15.73 16.29
CA VAL A 249 6.24 15.53 16.59
C VAL A 249 5.99 15.59 18.10
N LYS A 250 4.89 16.22 18.51
CA LYS A 250 4.49 16.38 19.91
C LYS A 250 3.16 15.68 20.18
N GLU A 251 2.90 15.38 21.44
CA GLU A 251 1.62 14.81 21.86
C GLU A 251 0.38 15.68 21.52
N SER A 252 0.58 17.01 21.44
CA SER A 252 -0.46 17.98 21.13
C SER A 252 -0.73 18.17 19.64
N ASP A 253 0.06 17.56 18.76
CA ASP A 253 -0.04 17.79 17.32
C ASP A 253 -1.22 17.02 16.72
N ASN A 254 -1.86 17.64 15.72
CA ASN A 254 -2.91 17.00 14.91
C ASN A 254 -2.28 16.07 13.90
N ILE A 255 -2.88 14.91 13.67
CA ILE A 255 -2.38 13.91 12.74
C ILE A 255 -3.43 13.61 11.67
N GLY A 256 -3.04 13.69 10.40
CA GLY A 256 -3.82 13.19 9.26
C GLY A 256 -3.13 11.98 8.64
N LEU A 257 -3.88 10.90 8.41
CA LEU A 257 -3.37 9.73 7.69
C LEU A 257 -3.62 9.90 6.20
N LEU A 258 -2.64 9.53 5.38
CA LEU A 258 -2.69 9.65 3.92
C LEU A 258 -2.12 8.39 3.28
N GLY A 259 -2.93 7.56 2.59
CA GLY A 259 -2.48 6.31 1.99
C GLY A 259 -3.28 5.91 0.74
N TYR A 260 -2.60 5.35 -0.25
CA TYR A 260 -3.20 4.85 -1.49
C TYR A 260 -2.76 3.41 -1.75
N SER A 261 -3.60 2.57 -2.35
CA SER A 261 -3.25 1.19 -2.70
C SER A 261 -2.76 0.41 -1.47
N GLY A 262 -1.55 -0.15 -1.46
CA GLY A 262 -0.95 -0.74 -0.26
C GLY A 262 -0.92 0.20 0.94
N GLY A 263 -0.67 1.50 0.73
CA GLY A 263 -0.81 2.51 1.77
C GLY A 263 -2.25 2.70 2.28
N SER A 264 -3.27 2.39 1.45
CA SER A 264 -4.66 2.39 1.93
C SER A 264 -4.96 1.19 2.83
N ILE A 265 -4.29 0.05 2.64
CA ILE A 265 -4.36 -1.07 3.58
C ILE A 265 -3.98 -0.57 4.98
N ALA A 266 -2.80 0.08 5.09
CA ALA A 266 -2.33 0.61 6.35
C ALA A 266 -3.26 1.68 6.95
N SER A 267 -3.71 2.64 6.14
CA SER A 267 -4.59 3.72 6.60
C SER A 267 -5.94 3.21 7.07
N ASN A 268 -6.53 2.24 6.36
CA ASN A 268 -7.84 1.70 6.71
C ASN A 268 -7.76 0.81 7.95
N TRP A 269 -6.79 -0.10 8.01
CA TRP A 269 -6.59 -0.94 9.18
C TRP A 269 -6.27 -0.12 10.44
N ALA A 270 -5.45 0.92 10.32
CA ALA A 270 -5.24 1.86 11.42
C ALA A 270 -6.54 2.54 11.86
N ALA A 271 -7.39 2.96 10.92
CA ALA A 271 -8.65 3.62 11.22
C ALA A 271 -9.66 2.72 11.94
N VAL A 272 -9.84 1.46 11.48
CA VAL A 272 -10.79 0.52 12.10
C VAL A 272 -10.31 0.00 13.45
N MET A 273 -8.99 -0.10 13.65
CA MET A 273 -8.39 -0.59 14.90
C MET A 273 -8.19 0.52 15.96
N LEU A 274 -8.23 1.80 15.55
CA LEU A 274 -7.85 2.95 16.37
C LEU A 274 -8.50 2.95 17.76
N LYS A 275 -9.82 2.82 17.79
CA LYS A 275 -10.63 2.90 19.02
C LYS A 275 -10.23 1.85 20.06
N ASP A 276 -9.96 0.62 19.61
CA ASP A 276 -9.71 -0.50 20.52
C ASP A 276 -8.24 -0.69 20.84
N TYR A 277 -7.36 -0.40 19.85
CA TYR A 277 -5.92 -0.63 20.01
C TYR A 277 -5.14 0.60 20.48
N ALA A 278 -5.52 1.81 20.03
CA ALA A 278 -4.79 3.03 20.33
C ALA A 278 -5.71 4.21 20.72
N PRO A 279 -6.65 4.02 21.67
CA PRO A 279 -7.61 5.06 22.04
C PRO A 279 -6.95 6.34 22.57
N GLU A 280 -5.74 6.25 23.11
CA GLU A 280 -5.02 7.40 23.65
C GLU A 280 -4.50 8.39 22.60
N ILE A 281 -4.52 8.00 21.31
CA ILE A 281 -4.14 8.90 20.20
C ILE A 281 -5.35 9.30 19.34
N GLU A 282 -6.54 8.77 19.59
CA GLU A 282 -7.74 8.98 18.77
C GLU A 282 -8.06 10.46 18.60
N ASP A 283 -8.08 11.24 19.69
CA ASP A 283 -8.36 12.68 19.67
C ASP A 283 -7.37 13.50 18.83
N SER A 284 -6.19 12.95 18.53
CA SER A 284 -5.18 13.59 17.69
C SER A 284 -5.41 13.34 16.20
N ILE A 285 -6.18 12.31 15.84
CA ILE A 285 -6.42 11.95 14.44
C ILE A 285 -7.56 12.82 13.88
N VAL A 286 -7.21 13.79 13.05
CA VAL A 286 -8.19 14.72 12.47
C VAL A 286 -8.90 14.16 11.24
N GLY A 287 -8.37 13.09 10.65
CA GLY A 287 -8.99 12.37 9.54
C GLY A 287 -8.03 11.44 8.79
N VAL A 288 -8.62 10.60 7.95
CA VAL A 288 -7.93 9.63 7.10
C VAL A 288 -8.31 9.86 5.65
N ALA A 289 -7.35 10.15 4.79
CA ALA A 289 -7.55 10.28 3.35
C ALA A 289 -6.91 9.07 2.65
N GLN A 290 -7.74 8.27 1.99
CA GLN A 290 -7.30 7.02 1.38
C GLN A 290 -7.97 6.75 0.03
N GLY A 291 -7.42 5.80 -0.73
CA GLY A 291 -8.00 5.39 -2.01
C GLY A 291 -7.39 4.11 -2.55
N GLY A 292 -8.07 3.48 -3.53
CA GLY A 292 -7.65 2.18 -4.07
C GLY A 292 -7.65 1.11 -2.98
N MET A 293 -8.79 0.92 -2.31
CA MET A 293 -8.91 0.12 -1.08
C MET A 293 -9.09 -1.37 -1.36
N LEU A 294 -8.29 -2.21 -0.70
CA LEU A 294 -8.53 -3.64 -0.57
C LEU A 294 -9.59 -3.88 0.53
N ILE A 295 -10.72 -4.46 0.16
CA ILE A 295 -11.84 -4.73 1.07
C ILE A 295 -12.02 -6.22 1.28
N ASN A 296 -12.55 -6.93 0.27
CA ASN A 296 -12.77 -8.37 0.30
C ASN A 296 -11.69 -9.08 -0.55
N PRO A 297 -10.72 -9.76 0.08
CA PRO A 297 -9.61 -10.37 -0.65
C PRO A 297 -10.03 -11.47 -1.63
N ILE A 298 -11.13 -12.20 -1.38
CA ILE A 298 -11.65 -13.20 -2.33
C ILE A 298 -12.13 -12.52 -3.59
N ASN A 299 -13.00 -11.51 -3.47
CA ASN A 299 -13.51 -10.77 -4.62
C ASN A 299 -12.36 -10.12 -5.42
N ASN A 300 -11.34 -9.63 -4.71
CA ASN A 300 -10.14 -9.08 -5.36
C ASN A 300 -9.32 -10.14 -6.10
N LEU A 301 -9.16 -11.33 -5.51
CA LEU A 301 -8.48 -12.45 -6.15
C LEU A 301 -9.21 -12.88 -7.43
N GLU A 302 -10.54 -13.01 -7.38
CA GLU A 302 -11.36 -13.37 -8.55
C GLU A 302 -11.37 -12.26 -9.62
N TYR A 303 -11.38 -11.00 -9.20
CA TYR A 303 -11.37 -9.87 -10.12
C TYR A 303 -9.99 -9.64 -10.75
N ALA A 304 -8.94 -9.55 -9.96
CA ALA A 304 -7.59 -9.19 -10.41
C ALA A 304 -6.75 -10.40 -10.83
N GLY A 305 -7.09 -11.60 -10.34
CA GLY A 305 -6.40 -12.84 -10.68
C GLY A 305 -6.54 -13.23 -12.15
N ASP A 306 -7.61 -12.82 -12.82
CA ASP A 306 -7.78 -12.98 -14.27
C ASP A 306 -7.19 -11.79 -15.06
N GLY A 307 -6.72 -10.75 -14.37
CA GLY A 307 -6.07 -9.57 -14.97
C GLY A 307 -4.64 -9.87 -15.42
N LEU A 308 -4.23 -9.25 -16.52
CA LEU A 308 -2.87 -9.45 -17.01
C LEU A 308 -1.80 -8.87 -16.09
N LEU A 309 -1.97 -7.60 -15.73
CA LEU A 309 -0.95 -6.83 -15.01
C LEU A 309 -0.96 -7.19 -13.52
N TRP A 310 -2.14 -7.30 -12.92
CA TRP A 310 -2.33 -7.38 -11.48
C TRP A 310 -2.31 -8.80 -10.92
N SER A 311 -2.41 -9.83 -11.75
CA SER A 311 -2.35 -11.23 -11.31
C SER A 311 -1.04 -11.58 -10.59
N GLY A 312 0.09 -11.03 -11.03
CA GLY A 312 1.36 -11.17 -10.33
C GLY A 312 1.35 -10.56 -8.93
N VAL A 313 0.61 -9.46 -8.71
CA VAL A 313 0.45 -8.83 -7.39
C VAL A 313 -0.39 -9.69 -6.46
N VAL A 314 -1.45 -10.31 -6.99
CA VAL A 314 -2.27 -11.28 -6.24
C VAL A 314 -1.41 -12.48 -5.80
N GLY A 315 -0.56 -13.00 -6.68
CA GLY A 315 0.39 -14.07 -6.34
C GLY A 315 1.41 -13.64 -5.27
N LEU A 316 1.94 -12.42 -5.37
CA LEU A 316 2.83 -11.84 -4.37
C LEU A 316 2.16 -11.75 -2.99
N ALA A 317 0.92 -11.25 -2.94
CA ALA A 317 0.15 -11.19 -1.71
C ALA A 317 -0.06 -12.57 -1.09
N LEU A 318 -0.39 -13.57 -1.92
CA LEU A 318 -0.53 -14.94 -1.45
C LEU A 318 0.79 -15.49 -0.86
N ALA A 319 1.93 -15.29 -1.52
CA ALA A 319 3.23 -15.72 -1.03
C ALA A 319 3.57 -15.06 0.32
N ALA A 320 3.37 -13.73 0.43
CA ALA A 320 3.61 -13.00 1.67
C ALA A 320 2.67 -13.44 2.81
N LEU A 321 1.39 -13.72 2.53
CA LEU A 321 0.45 -14.22 3.53
C LEU A 321 0.79 -15.63 4.00
N VAL A 322 1.26 -16.51 3.11
CA VAL A 322 1.74 -17.85 3.48
C VAL A 322 2.89 -17.75 4.48
N GLU A 323 3.83 -16.84 4.29
CA GLU A 323 4.93 -16.60 5.23
C GLU A 323 4.46 -15.92 6.53
N ALA A 324 3.71 -14.83 6.42
CA ALA A 324 3.26 -14.03 7.58
C ALA A 324 2.44 -14.82 8.58
N TYR A 325 1.60 -15.75 8.10
CA TYR A 325 0.73 -16.60 8.93
C TYR A 325 1.30 -18.00 9.15
N GLU A 326 2.54 -18.28 8.70
CA GLU A 326 3.21 -19.57 8.83
C GLU A 326 2.35 -20.75 8.30
N LEU A 327 1.73 -20.58 7.12
CA LEU A 327 0.78 -21.55 6.58
C LEU A 327 1.48 -22.76 5.98
N ASP A 328 1.03 -23.97 6.34
CA ASP A 328 1.41 -25.20 5.65
C ASP A 328 0.45 -25.45 4.48
N VAL A 329 0.86 -25.03 3.28
CA VAL A 329 0.07 -25.15 2.05
C VAL A 329 0.66 -26.11 1.03
N ASP A 330 1.78 -26.77 1.29
CA ASP A 330 2.54 -27.60 0.36
C ASP A 330 1.70 -28.72 -0.26
N GLU A 331 0.79 -29.33 0.49
CA GLU A 331 -0.05 -30.42 0.02
C GLU A 331 -1.07 -29.96 -1.05
N TYR A 332 -1.45 -28.66 -1.05
CA TYR A 332 -2.42 -28.07 -1.97
C TYR A 332 -1.78 -27.57 -3.28
N LEU A 333 -0.46 -27.31 -3.26
CA LEU A 333 0.26 -26.67 -4.37
C LEU A 333 0.67 -27.63 -5.45
N THR A 334 0.65 -27.17 -6.70
CA THR A 334 1.37 -27.81 -7.81
C THR A 334 2.88 -27.67 -7.60
N GLU A 335 3.70 -28.44 -8.33
CA GLU A 335 5.16 -28.29 -8.25
C GLU A 335 5.61 -26.90 -8.77
N TYR A 336 4.94 -26.36 -9.79
CA TYR A 336 5.13 -24.99 -10.23
C TYR A 336 4.72 -23.97 -9.14
N GLY A 337 3.55 -24.18 -8.49
CA GLY A 337 3.05 -23.31 -7.45
C GLY A 337 4.01 -23.15 -6.26
N LYS A 338 4.61 -24.25 -5.80
CA LYS A 338 5.66 -24.23 -4.77
C LYS A 338 6.82 -23.33 -5.17
N LYS A 339 7.29 -23.51 -6.41
CA LYS A 339 8.44 -22.76 -6.94
C LYS A 339 8.11 -21.28 -7.17
N ALA A 340 6.88 -20.99 -7.62
CA ALA A 340 6.43 -19.63 -7.85
C ALA A 340 6.26 -18.84 -6.53
N LEU A 341 5.66 -19.44 -5.50
CA LEU A 341 5.54 -18.80 -4.19
C LEU A 341 6.90 -18.58 -3.52
N ASP A 342 7.83 -19.56 -3.62
CA ASP A 342 9.21 -19.42 -3.13
C ASP A 342 9.97 -18.27 -3.82
N ASP A 343 9.82 -18.09 -5.14
CA ASP A 343 10.41 -16.95 -5.86
C ASP A 343 9.76 -15.63 -5.45
N MET A 344 8.42 -15.61 -5.34
CA MET A 344 7.66 -14.39 -5.00
C MET A 344 7.94 -13.89 -3.60
N SER A 345 8.29 -14.75 -2.65
CA SER A 345 8.59 -14.37 -1.26
C SER A 345 9.78 -13.42 -1.09
N GLN A 346 10.49 -13.13 -2.20
CA GLN A 346 11.63 -12.23 -2.23
C GLN A 346 11.48 -11.07 -3.24
N LEU A 347 10.28 -10.88 -3.78
CA LEU A 347 10.04 -9.90 -4.84
C LEU A 347 9.32 -8.66 -4.31
N SER A 348 9.56 -7.55 -5.00
CA SER A 348 8.71 -6.36 -4.93
C SER A 348 7.51 -6.49 -5.88
N ILE A 349 6.51 -5.62 -5.69
CA ILE A 349 5.35 -5.51 -6.58
C ILE A 349 5.77 -5.31 -8.05
N VAL A 350 6.78 -4.47 -8.31
CA VAL A 350 7.27 -4.18 -9.67
C VAL A 350 7.86 -5.43 -10.32
N GLU A 351 8.63 -6.20 -9.55
CA GLU A 351 9.22 -7.46 -10.03
C GLU A 351 8.13 -8.51 -10.27
N SER A 352 7.18 -8.65 -9.35
CA SER A 352 6.12 -9.64 -9.47
C SER A 352 5.21 -9.38 -10.66
N MET A 353 4.81 -8.12 -10.88
CA MET A 353 4.06 -7.71 -12.08
C MET A 353 4.79 -8.05 -13.37
N ALA A 354 6.11 -7.88 -13.41
CA ALA A 354 6.90 -8.14 -14.61
C ALA A 354 7.20 -9.64 -14.83
N ARG A 355 7.37 -10.41 -13.75
CA ARG A 355 7.73 -11.84 -13.83
C ARG A 355 6.52 -12.76 -14.02
N TYR A 356 5.36 -12.39 -13.46
CA TYR A 356 4.17 -13.25 -13.35
C TYR A 356 2.89 -12.65 -13.95
N PRO A 357 2.95 -12.01 -15.15
CA PRO A 357 1.75 -11.52 -15.79
C PRO A 357 0.84 -12.68 -16.18
N GLY A 358 -0.46 -12.57 -15.88
CA GLY A 358 -1.45 -13.61 -16.19
C GLY A 358 -1.33 -14.88 -15.34
N LEU A 359 -0.71 -14.80 -14.15
CA LEU A 359 -0.66 -15.91 -13.20
C LEU A 359 -2.06 -16.22 -12.68
N THR A 360 -2.45 -17.50 -12.68
CA THR A 360 -3.79 -17.93 -12.25
C THR A 360 -3.72 -18.83 -11.02
N TRP A 361 -4.84 -18.90 -10.28
CA TRP A 361 -5.00 -19.81 -9.16
C TRP A 361 -4.70 -21.26 -9.54
N SER A 362 -5.24 -21.73 -10.68
CA SER A 362 -5.07 -23.10 -11.17
C SER A 362 -3.64 -23.47 -11.59
N GLN A 363 -2.76 -22.51 -11.80
CA GLN A 363 -1.32 -22.75 -11.99
C GLN A 363 -0.61 -23.00 -10.66
N ILE A 364 -1.06 -22.33 -9.61
CA ILE A 364 -0.47 -22.42 -8.25
C ILE A 364 -1.02 -23.64 -7.51
N PHE A 365 -2.34 -23.84 -7.52
CA PHE A 365 -3.02 -24.90 -6.76
C PHE A 365 -3.43 -26.08 -7.62
N LYS A 366 -3.42 -27.27 -7.03
CA LYS A 366 -3.84 -28.50 -7.70
C LYS A 366 -5.30 -28.44 -8.12
N PRO A 367 -5.72 -29.16 -9.18
CA PRO A 367 -7.10 -29.14 -9.68
C PRO A 367 -8.17 -29.59 -8.68
N GLU A 368 -7.78 -30.32 -7.63
CA GLU A 368 -8.64 -30.73 -6.52
C GLU A 368 -9.08 -29.56 -5.61
N TYR A 369 -8.40 -28.41 -5.71
CA TYR A 369 -8.59 -27.21 -4.90
C TYR A 369 -8.83 -25.99 -5.81
N PRO A 370 -9.96 -25.94 -6.54
CA PRO A 370 -10.21 -24.95 -7.59
C PRO A 370 -10.42 -23.52 -7.07
N THR A 371 -10.70 -23.36 -5.77
CA THR A 371 -10.97 -22.06 -5.15
C THR A 371 -10.27 -21.90 -3.81
N PRO A 372 -10.09 -20.69 -3.29
CA PRO A 372 -9.55 -20.45 -1.94
C PRO A 372 -10.31 -21.15 -0.83
N ASP A 373 -11.63 -21.34 -0.98
CA ASP A 373 -12.48 -22.03 -0.01
C ASP A 373 -12.11 -23.51 0.17
N ASP A 374 -11.47 -24.11 -0.83
CA ASP A 374 -11.00 -25.50 -0.78
C ASP A 374 -9.68 -25.66 0.00
N VAL A 375 -9.04 -24.55 0.39
CA VAL A 375 -7.78 -24.52 1.15
C VAL A 375 -8.04 -23.87 2.52
N PRO A 376 -8.42 -24.64 3.58
CA PRO A 376 -8.90 -24.07 4.84
C PRO A 376 -7.96 -23.07 5.50
N ALA A 377 -6.64 -23.26 5.37
CA ALA A 377 -5.65 -22.35 5.94
C ALA A 377 -5.67 -20.99 5.23
N VAL A 378 -5.74 -20.99 3.90
CA VAL A 378 -5.84 -19.78 3.09
C VAL A 378 -7.17 -19.07 3.34
N LYS A 379 -8.29 -19.83 3.36
CA LYS A 379 -9.62 -19.25 3.65
C LYS A 379 -9.63 -18.51 4.98
N LYS A 380 -9.08 -19.12 6.04
CA LYS A 380 -9.04 -18.49 7.36
C LYS A 380 -8.31 -17.14 7.30
N VAL A 381 -7.17 -17.08 6.63
CA VAL A 381 -6.40 -15.82 6.50
C VAL A 381 -7.18 -14.78 5.71
N ILE A 382 -7.81 -15.19 4.62
CA ILE A 382 -8.66 -14.30 3.80
C ILE A 382 -9.80 -13.72 4.65
N ASP A 383 -10.44 -14.52 5.49
CA ASP A 383 -11.49 -14.06 6.40
C ASP A 383 -10.94 -13.07 7.46
N ASP A 384 -9.73 -13.30 7.97
CA ASP A 384 -9.05 -12.44 8.96
C ASP A 384 -8.64 -11.07 8.37
N ILE A 385 -8.24 -11.04 7.10
CA ILE A 385 -7.83 -9.81 6.41
C ILE A 385 -8.97 -9.14 5.61
N ASN A 386 -10.17 -9.66 5.63
CA ASN A 386 -11.35 -9.00 5.08
C ASN A 386 -11.80 -7.89 6.03
N VAL A 387 -11.52 -6.64 5.65
CA VAL A 387 -11.84 -5.48 6.49
C VAL A 387 -13.33 -5.25 6.68
N GLY A 388 -14.17 -5.80 5.79
CA GLY A 388 -15.62 -5.80 5.93
C GLY A 388 -16.13 -6.58 7.17
N ASN A 389 -15.30 -7.45 7.76
CA ASN A 389 -15.58 -8.20 8.98
C ASN A 389 -15.20 -7.43 10.27
N TRP A 390 -14.65 -6.22 10.14
CA TRP A 390 -14.13 -5.45 11.26
C TRP A 390 -15.02 -4.26 11.61
N ASP A 391 -14.79 -3.66 12.79
CA ASP A 391 -15.53 -2.50 13.26
C ASP A 391 -15.33 -1.28 12.35
N SER A 392 -16.32 -0.39 12.37
CA SER A 392 -16.27 0.85 11.59
C SER A 392 -15.37 1.89 12.24
N PRO A 393 -14.66 2.71 11.46
CA PRO A 393 -13.82 3.79 11.97
C PRO A 393 -14.63 4.86 12.70
N THR A 394 -14.00 5.48 13.69
CA THR A 394 -14.60 6.58 14.47
C THR A 394 -14.21 7.97 13.98
N VAL A 395 -13.17 8.04 13.16
CA VAL A 395 -12.60 9.30 12.64
C VAL A 395 -13.15 9.65 11.25
N PRO A 396 -13.16 10.95 10.87
CA PRO A 396 -13.59 11.35 9.53
C PRO A 396 -12.71 10.77 8.44
N MET A 397 -13.32 10.38 7.31
CA MET A 397 -12.58 9.79 6.19
C MET A 397 -12.89 10.46 4.85
N PHE A 398 -11.87 10.56 4.01
CA PHE A 398 -11.97 10.82 2.58
C PHE A 398 -11.56 9.55 1.84
N ILE A 399 -12.45 9.03 1.02
CA ILE A 399 -12.25 7.76 0.30
C ILE A 399 -12.38 8.01 -1.20
N PHE A 400 -11.35 7.65 -1.95
CA PHE A 400 -11.22 7.84 -3.38
C PHE A 400 -11.11 6.50 -4.10
N GLN A 401 -11.93 6.23 -5.13
CA GLN A 401 -11.94 4.95 -5.83
C GLN A 401 -12.05 5.11 -7.35
N GLY A 402 -11.18 4.42 -8.09
CA GLY A 402 -11.27 4.26 -9.55
C GLY A 402 -12.24 3.13 -9.95
N ALA A 403 -12.66 3.10 -11.23
CA ALA A 403 -13.52 2.04 -11.76
C ALA A 403 -13.23 1.69 -13.24
N ALA A 404 -12.05 2.07 -13.77
CA ALA A 404 -11.67 1.85 -15.17
C ALA A 404 -10.53 0.80 -15.32
N GLY A 405 -10.61 -0.31 -14.60
CA GLY A 405 -9.59 -1.36 -14.59
C GLY A 405 -9.30 -1.96 -15.97
N PHE A 406 -10.24 -1.90 -16.90
CA PHE A 406 -10.03 -2.33 -18.28
C PHE A 406 -8.87 -1.60 -18.97
N VAL A 407 -8.52 -0.39 -18.53
CA VAL A 407 -7.36 0.37 -19.03
C VAL A 407 -6.04 -0.33 -18.68
N GLU A 408 -6.02 -1.08 -17.58
CA GLU A 408 -4.86 -1.84 -17.08
C GLU A 408 -4.98 -3.34 -17.35
N GLY A 409 -5.92 -3.74 -18.20
CA GLY A 409 -6.08 -5.13 -18.62
C GLY A 409 -6.90 -6.00 -17.67
N THR A 410 -7.66 -5.38 -16.75
CA THR A 410 -8.62 -6.09 -15.89
C THR A 410 -10.05 -5.65 -16.26
N PRO A 411 -10.79 -6.45 -17.04
CA PRO A 411 -12.17 -6.15 -17.40
C PRO A 411 -13.10 -6.26 -16.18
N ALA A 412 -14.31 -5.73 -16.29
CA ALA A 412 -15.32 -5.90 -15.25
C ALA A 412 -15.64 -7.39 -15.05
N HIS A 413 -15.67 -7.84 -13.80
CA HIS A 413 -16.04 -9.20 -13.44
C HIS A 413 -17.56 -9.39 -13.50
N ALA A 414 -18.02 -10.57 -13.92
CA ALA A 414 -19.45 -10.84 -14.11
C ALA A 414 -20.25 -10.72 -12.78
N GLU A 415 -19.68 -11.15 -11.68
CA GLU A 415 -20.32 -11.12 -10.36
C GLU A 415 -19.98 -9.86 -9.57
N HIS A 416 -18.68 -9.46 -9.54
CA HIS A 416 -18.21 -8.35 -8.72
C HIS A 416 -18.35 -6.99 -9.39
N GLY A 417 -18.60 -6.96 -10.70
CA GLY A 417 -18.72 -5.72 -11.47
C GLY A 417 -17.37 -5.07 -11.78
N PRO A 418 -17.36 -3.75 -12.05
CA PRO A 418 -16.15 -3.02 -12.36
C PRO A 418 -15.27 -2.80 -11.13
N GLY A 419 -13.98 -2.69 -11.38
CA GLY A 419 -12.97 -2.24 -10.43
C GLY A 419 -11.98 -1.30 -11.10
N ASP A 420 -10.96 -0.90 -10.37
CA ASP A 420 -9.94 0.04 -10.87
C ASP A 420 -8.76 -0.65 -11.60
N GLY A 421 -8.70 -1.96 -11.54
CA GLY A 421 -7.63 -2.81 -12.10
C GLY A 421 -7.24 -3.90 -11.11
N ILE A 422 -7.19 -3.55 -9.84
CA ILE A 422 -6.91 -4.48 -8.74
C ILE A 422 -8.02 -4.47 -7.68
N MET A 423 -8.63 -3.31 -7.37
CA MET A 423 -9.63 -3.18 -6.32
C MET A 423 -11.05 -3.19 -6.89
N VAL A 424 -11.96 -3.94 -6.25
CA VAL A 424 -13.36 -4.05 -6.66
C VAL A 424 -14.14 -2.82 -6.17
N THR A 425 -14.58 -1.98 -7.09
CA THR A 425 -15.26 -0.71 -6.75
C THR A 425 -16.56 -0.93 -5.94
N ARG A 426 -17.32 -2.00 -6.24
CA ARG A 426 -18.56 -2.27 -5.52
C ARG A 426 -18.34 -2.71 -4.07
N ASP A 427 -17.23 -3.35 -3.76
CA ASP A 427 -16.88 -3.73 -2.39
C ASP A 427 -16.54 -2.46 -1.56
N VAL A 428 -15.82 -1.52 -2.18
CA VAL A 428 -15.54 -0.22 -1.55
C VAL A 428 -16.83 0.54 -1.27
N ARG A 429 -17.82 0.51 -2.18
CA ARG A 429 -19.14 1.14 -1.94
C ARG A 429 -19.84 0.54 -0.72
N THR A 430 -19.79 -0.78 -0.55
CA THR A 430 -20.45 -1.46 0.57
C THR A 430 -19.78 -1.08 1.89
N VAL A 431 -18.48 -1.21 2.02
CA VAL A 431 -17.80 -0.85 3.26
C VAL A 431 -17.97 0.62 3.61
N VAL A 432 -17.99 1.53 2.61
CA VAL A 432 -18.30 2.95 2.85
C VAL A 432 -19.72 3.13 3.40
N ARG A 433 -20.70 2.40 2.87
CA ARG A 433 -22.08 2.46 3.38
C ARG A 433 -22.17 1.94 4.81
N ASP A 434 -21.48 0.82 5.12
CA ASP A 434 -21.45 0.24 6.46
C ASP A 434 -20.80 1.20 7.47
N TYR A 435 -19.70 1.85 7.10
CA TYR A 435 -19.09 2.91 7.90
C TYR A 435 -20.03 4.09 8.11
N CYS A 436 -20.76 4.50 7.07
CA CYS A 436 -21.77 5.56 7.17
C CYS A 436 -22.93 5.16 8.09
N GLU A 437 -23.44 3.91 8.01
CA GLU A 437 -24.51 3.40 8.86
C GLU A 437 -24.07 3.32 10.32
N ALA A 438 -22.80 3.05 10.57
CA ALA A 438 -22.19 3.11 11.90
C ALA A 438 -21.98 4.54 12.42
N GLY A 439 -22.19 5.55 11.59
CA GLY A 439 -22.12 6.96 11.95
C GLY A 439 -20.82 7.69 11.61
N ALA A 440 -19.91 7.04 10.87
CA ALA A 440 -18.69 7.69 10.41
C ALA A 440 -18.98 8.86 9.44
N GLN A 441 -18.14 9.90 9.50
CA GLN A 441 -18.22 11.06 8.62
C GLN A 441 -17.39 10.79 7.37
N ILE A 442 -18.03 10.43 6.24
CA ILE A 442 -17.31 10.00 5.04
C ILE A 442 -17.60 10.91 3.86
N GLU A 443 -16.53 11.34 3.19
CA GLU A 443 -16.57 11.89 1.84
C GLU A 443 -16.05 10.83 0.86
N TYR A 444 -16.96 10.21 0.10
CA TYR A 444 -16.64 9.21 -0.92
C TYR A 444 -16.61 9.86 -2.30
N ARG A 445 -15.56 9.59 -3.09
CA ARG A 445 -15.44 10.00 -4.49
C ARG A 445 -15.07 8.83 -5.37
N GLU A 446 -15.89 8.59 -6.38
CA GLU A 446 -15.66 7.57 -7.38
C GLU A 446 -15.31 8.20 -8.74
N TYR A 447 -14.27 7.66 -9.37
CA TYR A 447 -13.76 8.13 -10.66
C TYR A 447 -13.91 7.03 -11.73
N PRO A 448 -15.05 6.99 -12.43
CA PRO A 448 -15.38 5.87 -13.33
C PRO A 448 -14.45 5.77 -14.55
N PHE A 449 -13.65 6.79 -14.84
CA PHE A 449 -12.71 6.81 -15.95
C PHE A 449 -11.24 6.69 -15.52
N ALA A 450 -10.98 6.48 -14.24
CA ALA A 450 -9.64 6.30 -13.72
C ALA A 450 -9.40 4.83 -13.35
N SER A 451 -8.32 4.27 -13.88
CA SER A 451 -7.76 2.98 -13.42
C SER A 451 -7.00 3.18 -12.11
N HIS A 452 -6.49 2.11 -11.52
CA HIS A 452 -5.75 2.15 -10.26
C HIS A 452 -4.55 3.12 -10.31
N VAL A 453 -3.70 2.97 -11.32
CA VAL A 453 -2.53 3.85 -11.48
C VAL A 453 -2.95 5.29 -11.81
N MET A 454 -3.96 5.45 -12.68
CA MET A 454 -4.44 6.79 -13.06
C MET A 454 -5.10 7.54 -11.90
N ALA A 455 -5.75 6.84 -10.98
CA ALA A 455 -6.42 7.43 -9.82
C ALA A 455 -5.46 7.96 -8.76
N GLY A 456 -4.23 7.44 -8.69
CA GLY A 456 -3.25 7.82 -7.67
C GLY A 456 -2.87 9.29 -7.65
N ALA A 457 -2.70 9.93 -8.84
CA ALA A 457 -2.31 11.34 -8.90
C ALA A 457 -3.42 12.31 -8.45
N PRO A 458 -4.69 12.23 -8.92
CA PRO A 458 -5.76 13.06 -8.38
C PRO A 458 -6.05 12.76 -6.91
N TRP A 459 -5.98 11.50 -6.48
CA TRP A 459 -6.09 11.15 -5.06
C TRP A 459 -5.06 11.89 -4.20
N ALA A 460 -3.78 11.89 -4.59
CA ALA A 460 -2.72 12.52 -3.80
C ALA A 460 -3.00 14.02 -3.59
N ILE A 461 -3.50 14.70 -4.62
CA ILE A 461 -3.85 16.12 -4.54
C ILE A 461 -5.08 16.34 -3.67
N GLU A 462 -6.17 15.60 -3.94
CA GLU A 462 -7.45 15.81 -3.27
C GLU A 462 -7.41 15.35 -1.81
N GLY A 463 -6.76 14.21 -1.51
CA GLY A 463 -6.57 13.71 -0.17
C GLY A 463 -5.73 14.65 0.69
N TYR A 464 -4.62 15.18 0.14
CA TYR A 464 -3.82 16.18 0.83
C TYR A 464 -4.61 17.47 1.10
N LEU A 465 -5.31 18.00 0.11
CA LEU A 465 -6.14 19.22 0.29
C LEU A 465 -7.30 19.02 1.27
N TRP A 466 -7.88 17.82 1.31
CA TRP A 466 -8.90 17.47 2.28
C TRP A 466 -8.33 17.47 3.71
N LEU A 467 -7.14 16.90 3.93
CA LEU A 467 -6.45 16.94 5.22
C LEU A 467 -6.06 18.36 5.62
N GLU A 468 -5.61 19.20 4.69
CA GLU A 468 -5.36 20.63 4.93
C GLU A 468 -6.63 21.34 5.46
N GLY A 469 -7.79 21.01 4.89
CA GLY A 469 -9.08 21.49 5.40
C GLY A 469 -9.30 21.06 6.86
N ARG A 470 -9.00 19.82 7.21
CA ARG A 470 -9.11 19.28 8.57
C ARG A 470 -8.16 19.98 9.54
N PHE A 471 -6.89 20.16 9.17
CA PHE A 471 -5.91 20.91 9.97
C PHE A 471 -6.33 22.37 10.22
N ASN A 472 -7.04 22.99 9.28
CA ASN A 472 -7.60 24.33 9.41
C ASN A 472 -8.94 24.36 10.14
N GLY A 473 -9.39 23.26 10.76
CA GLY A 473 -10.62 23.18 11.55
C GLY A 473 -11.91 23.22 10.71
N GLN A 474 -11.83 23.01 9.40
CA GLN A 474 -13.03 22.88 8.58
C GLN A 474 -13.77 21.57 8.94
N PRO A 475 -15.10 21.57 9.04
CA PRO A 475 -15.84 20.34 9.30
C PRO A 475 -15.63 19.31 8.18
N ALA A 476 -15.61 18.03 8.53
CA ALA A 476 -15.57 16.96 7.52
C ALA A 476 -16.83 17.03 6.66
N THR A 477 -16.63 16.94 5.36
CA THR A 477 -17.74 16.75 4.42
C THR A 477 -18.30 15.34 4.55
N ASN A 478 -19.58 15.16 4.24
CA ASN A 478 -20.26 13.87 4.33
C ASN A 478 -21.24 13.75 3.17
N ASN A 479 -21.08 12.72 2.35
CA ASN A 479 -21.99 12.41 1.26
C ASN A 479 -22.53 10.96 1.31
N CYS A 480 -22.59 10.37 2.49
CA CYS A 480 -23.06 9.00 2.76
C CYS A 480 -24.39 8.66 2.06
N SER A 481 -25.33 9.62 2.00
CA SER A 481 -26.64 9.41 1.38
C SER A 481 -26.62 9.23 -0.13
N THR A 482 -25.49 9.49 -0.78
CA THR A 482 -25.31 9.41 -2.24
C THR A 482 -24.42 8.26 -2.67
N VAL A 483 -23.87 7.48 -1.74
CA VAL A 483 -23.02 6.33 -2.05
C VAL A 483 -23.87 5.22 -2.71
N PRO A 484 -23.51 4.77 -3.92
CA PRO A 484 -24.26 3.73 -4.62
C PRO A 484 -24.24 2.39 -3.87
N VAL A 485 -25.15 1.49 -4.22
CA VAL A 485 -25.18 0.13 -3.70
C VAL A 485 -23.95 -0.63 -4.21
N GLY A 486 -23.37 -1.47 -3.36
CA GLY A 486 -22.23 -2.33 -3.67
C GLY A 486 -22.59 -3.82 -3.66
N ASN A 487 -21.55 -4.65 -3.53
CA ASN A 487 -21.66 -6.11 -3.39
C ASN A 487 -22.00 -6.52 -1.96
N GLU A 488 -22.38 -7.77 -1.73
CA GLU A 488 -22.22 -8.42 -0.40
C GLU A 488 -20.72 -8.66 -0.15
N LEU A 489 -20.26 -8.46 1.10
CA LEU A 489 -18.87 -8.63 1.51
C LEU A 489 -18.67 -9.94 2.28
#